data_74d3c6c045bcfcd7491791a844483f9a
#
_entry.id   74d3c6c045bcfcd7491791a844483f9a
#
_cell.length_a   1.000
_cell.length_b   1.000
_cell.length_c   1.000
_cell.angle_alpha   90.00
_cell.angle_beta   90.00
_cell.angle_gamma   90.00
#
_symmetry.space_group_name_H-M   'P 1'
#
loop_
_entity.id
_entity.type
_entity.pdbx_description
1 polymer ?
#
loop_
_entity_poly.entity_id
_entity_poly.type
_entity_poly.pdbx_seq_one_letter_code
_entity_poly.pdbx_strand_id
1 'polypeptide(L)' 'MQSPTEEELEESIKELTEYKNRLEKEVVTISNKLKMPQEKINAIIKSHSELNQIKIILSKLNKQKENLTSSLIT' A
#
# COMPACT_ATOMS: atom_id res chain seq x y z
N MET A 1 -21.32 11.87 -9.55
CA MET A 1 -20.02 11.66 -8.95
C MET A 1 -18.93 11.67 -10.02
N GLN A 2 -17.98 12.56 -9.91
CA GLN A 2 -16.89 12.64 -10.90
C GLN A 2 -15.83 11.59 -10.58
N SER A 3 -15.31 10.98 -11.63
CA SER A 3 -14.18 10.08 -11.47
C SER A 3 -12.95 10.86 -11.03
N PRO A 4 -12.07 10.28 -10.21
CA PRO A 4 -10.85 10.98 -9.80
C PRO A 4 -9.95 11.23 -11.02
N THR A 5 -9.24 12.35 -10.98
CA THR A 5 -8.24 12.67 -12.01
C THR A 5 -6.99 11.80 -11.80
N GLU A 6 -6.16 11.72 -12.84
CA GLU A 6 -4.89 11.01 -12.75
C GLU A 6 -4.02 11.58 -11.62
N GLU A 7 -4.01 12.90 -11.49
CA GLU A 7 -3.25 13.59 -10.43
C GLU A 7 -3.76 13.19 -9.05
N GLU A 8 -5.07 13.16 -8.85
CA GLU A 8 -5.66 12.74 -7.58
C GLU A 8 -5.33 11.29 -7.26
N LEU A 9 -5.35 10.42 -8.26
CA LEU A 9 -4.98 9.02 -8.08
C LEU A 9 -3.51 8.87 -7.71
N GLU A 10 -2.62 9.60 -8.36
CA GLU A 10 -1.20 9.57 -8.04
C GLU A 10 -0.93 10.03 -6.61
N GLU A 11 -1.59 11.09 -6.18
CA GLU A 11 -1.46 11.61 -4.82
C GLU A 11 -1.96 10.59 -3.78
N SER A 12 -3.12 9.99 -4.04
CA SER A 12 -3.67 8.97 -3.16
C SER A 12 -2.75 7.75 -3.07
N ILE A 13 -2.21 7.31 -4.19
CA ILE A 13 -1.26 6.18 -4.23
C ILE A 13 -0.01 6.53 -3.42
N LYS A 14 0.51 7.73 -3.58
CA LYS A 14 1.70 8.19 -2.85
C LYS A 14 1.44 8.19 -1.34
N GLU A 15 0.35 8.77 -0.91
CA GLU A 15 0.01 8.85 0.52
C GLU A 15 -0.18 7.47 1.13
N LEU A 16 -0.89 6.59 0.45
CA LEU A 16 -1.11 5.22 0.93
C LEU A 16 0.18 4.41 0.94
N THR A 17 1.04 4.61 -0.05
CA THR A 17 2.34 3.94 -0.09
C THR A 17 3.22 4.37 1.06
N GLU A 18 3.26 5.66 1.37
CA GLU A 18 4.01 6.19 2.51
C GLU A 18 3.47 5.64 3.82
N TYR A 19 2.15 5.59 3.97
CA TYR A 19 1.50 5.02 5.14
C TYR A 19 1.82 3.54 5.30
N LYS A 20 1.74 2.78 4.21
CA LYS A 20 2.07 1.36 4.20
C LYS A 20 3.52 1.12 4.65
N ASN A 21 4.45 1.89 4.08
CA ASN A 21 5.87 1.77 4.41
C ASN A 21 6.14 2.10 5.88
N ARG A 22 5.45 3.09 6.41
CA ARG A 22 5.56 3.47 7.82
C ARG A 22 5.07 2.34 8.72
N LEU A 23 3.91 1.75 8.38
CA LEU A 23 3.35 0.64 9.14
C LEU A 23 4.28 -0.57 9.14
N GLU A 24 4.82 -0.93 7.99
CA GLU A 24 5.77 -2.03 7.89
C GLU A 24 7.02 -1.76 8.74
N LYS A 25 7.52 -0.55 8.69
CA LYS A 25 8.69 -0.15 9.47
C LYS A 25 8.42 -0.23 10.97
N GLU A 26 7.24 0.19 11.41
CA GLU A 26 6.85 0.10 12.81
C GLU A 26 6.81 -1.36 13.29
N VAL A 27 6.21 -2.24 12.49
CA VAL A 27 6.16 -3.66 12.82
C VAL A 27 7.57 -4.24 12.94
N VAL A 28 8.43 -3.95 11.98
CA VAL A 28 9.82 -4.43 12.00
C VAL A 28 10.57 -3.89 13.22
N THR A 29 10.41 -2.60 13.52
CA THR A 29 11.09 -1.96 14.65
C THR A 29 10.67 -2.59 15.97
N ILE A 30 9.37 -2.76 16.19
CA ILE A 30 8.85 -3.37 17.42
C ILE A 30 9.30 -4.83 17.52
N SER A 31 9.22 -5.56 16.41
CA SER A 31 9.62 -6.97 16.39
C SER A 31 11.10 -7.15 16.68
N ASN A 32 11.94 -6.26 16.17
CA ASN A 32 13.37 -6.27 16.46
C ASN A 32 13.66 -5.97 17.94
N LYS A 33 12.92 -5.05 18.53
CA LYS A 33 13.03 -4.76 19.97
C LYS A 33 12.68 -5.98 20.82
N LEU A 34 11.73 -6.78 20.37
CA LEU A 34 11.32 -8.01 21.02
C LEU A 34 12.21 -9.19 20.66
N LYS A 35 13.22 -8.97 19.83
CA LYS A 35 14.17 -10.00 19.36
C LYS A 35 13.47 -11.17 18.68
N MET A 36 12.43 -10.87 17.88
CA MET A 36 11.71 -11.88 17.15
C MET A 36 12.52 -12.38 15.94
N PRO A 37 12.45 -13.69 15.62
CA PRO A 37 13.11 -14.19 14.43
C PRO A 37 12.49 -13.60 13.16
N GLN A 38 13.28 -13.49 12.09
CA GLN A 38 12.83 -12.90 10.83
C GLN A 38 11.59 -13.62 10.27
N GLU A 39 11.52 -14.94 10.43
CA GLU A 39 10.36 -15.70 9.98
C GLU A 39 9.06 -15.26 10.64
N LYS A 40 9.11 -14.97 11.94
CA LYS A 40 7.94 -14.47 12.66
C LYS A 40 7.58 -13.07 12.25
N ILE A 41 8.57 -12.21 12.01
CA ILE A 41 8.35 -10.84 11.52
C ILE A 41 7.63 -10.90 10.16
N ASN A 42 8.13 -11.73 9.26
CA ASN A 42 7.51 -11.90 7.94
C ASN A 42 6.08 -12.43 8.05
N ALA A 43 5.82 -13.35 8.96
CA ALA A 43 4.49 -13.89 9.20
C ALA A 43 3.52 -12.81 9.71
N ILE A 44 4.00 -11.95 10.62
CA ILE A 44 3.20 -10.85 11.16
C ILE A 44 2.82 -9.88 10.04
N ILE A 45 3.79 -9.48 9.22
CA ILE A 45 3.55 -8.58 8.09
C ILE A 45 2.55 -9.21 7.12
N LYS A 46 2.74 -10.48 6.80
CA LYS A 46 1.88 -11.19 5.84
C LYS A 46 0.45 -11.34 6.33
N SER A 47 0.25 -11.50 7.63
CA SER A 47 -1.08 -11.66 8.23
C SER A 47 -1.67 -10.35 8.74
N HIS A 48 -0.96 -9.24 8.61
CA HIS A 48 -1.41 -7.94 9.11
C HIS A 48 -2.60 -7.45 8.31
N SER A 49 -3.77 -7.40 8.95
CA SER A 49 -5.02 -7.08 8.29
C SER A 49 -5.00 -5.71 7.61
N GLU A 50 -4.54 -4.69 8.32
CA GLU A 50 -4.49 -3.32 7.78
C GLU A 50 -3.55 -3.20 6.59
N LEU A 51 -2.36 -3.84 6.66
CA LEU A 51 -1.43 -3.85 5.54
C LEU A 51 -2.02 -4.54 4.33
N ASN A 52 -2.72 -5.65 4.53
CA ASN A 52 -3.37 -6.37 3.45
C ASN A 52 -4.47 -5.53 2.79
N GLN A 53 -5.25 -4.81 3.59
CA GLN A 53 -6.27 -3.91 3.07
C GLN A 53 -5.65 -2.78 2.25
N ILE A 54 -4.56 -2.18 2.74
CA ILE A 54 -3.86 -1.12 2.02
C ILE A 54 -3.33 -1.64 0.69
N LYS A 55 -2.75 -2.83 0.66
CA LYS A 55 -2.26 -3.45 -0.57
C LYS A 55 -3.37 -3.66 -1.59
N ILE A 56 -4.55 -4.08 -1.13
CA ILE A 56 -5.71 -4.27 -2.00
C ILE A 56 -6.16 -2.93 -2.57
N ILE A 57 -6.25 -1.90 -1.73
CA ILE A 57 -6.65 -0.56 -2.16
C ILE A 57 -5.64 0.00 -3.17
N LEU A 58 -4.34 -0.14 -2.88
CA LEU A 58 -3.28 0.31 -3.79
C LEU A 58 -3.37 -0.39 -5.14
N SER A 59 -3.63 -1.68 -5.14
CA SER A 59 -3.81 -2.44 -6.37
C SER A 59 -4.96 -1.90 -7.21
N LYS A 60 -6.08 -1.57 -6.56
CA LYS A 60 -7.24 -0.98 -7.25
C LYS A 60 -6.95 0.40 -7.79
N LEU A 61 -6.26 1.23 -7.02
CA LEU A 61 -5.88 2.58 -7.44
C LEU A 61 -4.92 2.55 -8.63
N ASN A 62 -3.93 1.66 -8.58
CA ASN A 62 -2.99 1.49 -9.70
C ASN A 62 -3.71 1.03 -10.96
N LYS A 63 -4.67 0.14 -10.82
CA LYS A 63 -5.46 -0.33 -11.96
C LYS A 63 -6.30 0.79 -12.55
N GLN A 64 -6.90 1.63 -11.72
CA GLN A 64 -7.65 2.80 -12.20
C GLN A 64 -6.74 3.77 -12.95
N LYS A 65 -5.54 4.00 -12.43
CA LYS A 65 -4.55 4.86 -13.07
C LYS A 65 -4.15 4.32 -14.44
N GLU A 66 -3.90 3.03 -14.54
CA GLU A 66 -3.58 2.36 -15.81
C GLU A 66 -4.72 2.52 -16.83
N ASN A 67 -5.96 2.33 -16.38
CA ASN A 67 -7.12 2.48 -17.23
C ASN A 67 -7.27 3.90 -17.76
N LEU A 68 -7.02 4.91 -16.94
CA LEU A 68 -7.05 6.30 -17.35
C LEU A 68 -5.98 6.59 -18.40
N THR A 69 -4.76 6.11 -18.16
CA THR A 69 -3.64 6.29 -19.08
C THR A 69 -3.93 5.60 -20.42
N SER A 70 -4.47 4.39 -20.38
CA SER A 70 -4.85 3.65 -21.58
C SER A 70 -5.93 4.37 -22.37
N SER A 71 -6.91 4.96 -21.68
CA SER A 71 -7.98 5.73 -22.34
C SER A 71 -7.44 6.97 -23.04
N LEU A 72 -6.40 7.58 -22.50
CA LEU A 72 -5.79 8.77 -23.10
C LEU A 72 -4.95 8.43 -24.33
N ILE A 73 -4.41 7.22 -24.41
CA ILE A 73 -3.56 6.79 -25.52
C ILE A 73 -4.40 6.35 -26.72
N THR A 74 -5.57 5.82 -26.48
CA THR A 74 -6.48 5.42 -27.55
C THR A 74 -7.37 6.57 -27.99
#